data_62b7db7e6ce1a38889516ac1dd19ba25
#
_entry.id   62b7db7e6ce1a38889516ac1dd19ba25
#
_cell.length_a   1.000
_cell.length_b   1.000
_cell.length_c   1.000
_cell.angle_alpha   90.00
_cell.angle_beta   90.00
_cell.angle_gamma   90.00
#
_symmetry.space_group_name_H-M   'P 1'
#
loop_
_entity.id
_entity.type
_entity.pdbx_description
1 polymer ?
#
loop_
_entity_poly.entity_id
_entity_poly.type
_entity_poly.pdbx_seq_one_letter_code
_entity_poly.pdbx_strand_id
1 'polypeptide(L)'
;MNIFAPIPQSMKILFTITIFLAAFSISIAQGYKVTLQSSDYNGGIAYLTYYYGKNINVEDSAAVNSKGAVVFQKNEKLLPGVYSIVFPGKNKLFDFLVDKEQIITIKADTSDLINKTIVTGSKENILFQEYQKFVGSKGRQLQKELEAFKASKNKSDSFMHEKNYSDLNKELNDYRDNIIKQHPESMLASLLTSMKEPQILNSKPVTRDDSINNYQYYKKHYWDGITFLDDRIIRTPFFLPKVEKFFREVVSPAPDSIIRESDYLLLRARAAPEMYKFLLNWLTDEYINPKYMGQDAVFVHLFEKYHSKGISSWLNEKQMTAISNRAYMLMSNLIGDQAANLEMVDSAGVSVPLYGVIADYTIVCFWDPTCGHCREEVPRLDSMYHAKWEKEGVKIYGVLTENKEQSKWREFINKYNLQSWINVYQTEEKKKEIDEAKKPSYKQLYDVTQTPTLYLLDKDKHIIAKKLTWQQIDDVLEMKIKKPVNNINNAGK
;
A
#
# COMPACT_ATOMS: atom_id res chain seq x y z
N MET A 1 -53.27 -72.09 3.11
CA MET A 1 -52.40 -71.76 1.95
C MET A 1 -52.02 -70.33 2.07
N ASN A 2 -50.89 -70.09 2.75
CA ASN A 2 -50.40 -68.71 3.04
C ASN A 2 -49.44 -68.26 1.92
N ILE A 3 -49.88 -67.28 1.16
CA ILE A 3 -49.05 -66.68 0.11
C ILE A 3 -48.62 -65.29 0.64
N PHE A 4 -47.54 -65.23 1.38
CA PHE A 4 -46.72 -64.01 1.55
C PHE A 4 -45.26 -64.40 1.31
N ALA A 5 -44.77 -63.98 0.14
CA ALA A 5 -43.35 -64.06 -0.18
C ALA A 5 -42.56 -63.05 0.63
N PRO A 6 -41.41 -63.38 1.19
CA PRO A 6 -40.57 -62.43 1.93
C PRO A 6 -39.96 -61.39 1.00
N ILE A 7 -40.05 -60.14 1.39
CA ILE A 7 -39.43 -58.98 0.71
C ILE A 7 -37.92 -59.17 0.65
N PRO A 8 -37.28 -59.17 -0.53
CA PRO A 8 -35.86 -59.40 -0.65
C PRO A 8 -35.06 -58.32 0.14
N GLN A 9 -33.97 -58.77 0.75
CA GLN A 9 -33.09 -57.98 1.61
C GLN A 9 -32.52 -56.73 0.91
N SER A 10 -32.36 -56.75 -0.42
CA SER A 10 -31.98 -55.62 -1.26
C SER A 10 -32.97 -54.45 -1.26
N MET A 11 -34.25 -54.77 -1.14
CA MET A 11 -35.32 -53.72 -1.11
C MET A 11 -35.41 -53.00 0.26
N LYS A 12 -34.99 -53.68 1.37
CA LYS A 12 -34.90 -53.05 2.70
C LYS A 12 -33.72 -52.09 2.79
N ILE A 13 -32.61 -52.40 2.13
CA ILE A 13 -31.42 -51.54 2.07
C ILE A 13 -31.72 -50.29 1.22
N LEU A 14 -32.45 -50.45 0.11
CA LEU A 14 -32.84 -49.32 -0.75
C LEU A 14 -33.76 -48.33 -0.02
N PHE A 15 -34.68 -48.84 0.82
CA PHE A 15 -35.62 -47.98 1.58
C PHE A 15 -34.94 -47.25 2.74
N THR A 16 -33.89 -47.86 3.35
CA THR A 16 -33.09 -47.24 4.42
C THR A 16 -32.14 -46.15 3.85
N ILE A 17 -31.57 -46.37 2.66
CA ILE A 17 -30.73 -45.37 1.97
C ILE A 17 -31.54 -44.18 1.51
N THR A 18 -32.79 -44.37 1.04
CA THR A 18 -33.69 -43.29 0.61
C THR A 18 -34.15 -42.39 1.78
N ILE A 19 -34.33 -42.98 2.98
CA ILE A 19 -34.66 -42.20 4.20
C ILE A 19 -33.44 -41.44 4.74
N PHE A 20 -32.21 -42.01 4.58
CA PHE A 20 -30.97 -41.29 4.98
C PHE A 20 -30.59 -40.16 4.02
N LEU A 21 -30.95 -40.22 2.74
CA LEU A 21 -30.75 -39.16 1.76
C LEU A 21 -31.78 -38.00 1.88
N ALA A 22 -32.96 -38.30 2.44
CA ALA A 22 -34.00 -37.27 2.70
C ALA A 22 -33.72 -36.43 3.97
N ALA A 23 -32.75 -36.83 4.82
CA ALA A 23 -32.29 -36.10 5.99
C ALA A 23 -31.12 -35.16 5.70
N PHE A 24 -30.68 -35.00 4.44
CA PHE A 24 -29.88 -33.84 4.04
C PHE A 24 -30.80 -32.63 4.09
N SER A 25 -30.95 -32.09 5.29
CA SER A 25 -31.51 -30.79 5.54
C SER A 25 -30.87 -29.84 4.55
N ILE A 26 -31.66 -29.27 3.64
CA ILE A 26 -31.31 -28.05 2.91
C ILE A 26 -31.06 -27.03 4.02
N SER A 27 -29.82 -26.92 4.47
CA SER A 27 -29.39 -25.78 5.24
C SER A 27 -29.47 -24.61 4.28
N ILE A 28 -30.66 -24.02 4.20
CA ILE A 28 -30.82 -22.69 3.58
C ILE A 28 -29.81 -21.85 4.34
N ALA A 29 -28.74 -21.47 3.65
CA ALA A 29 -27.74 -20.59 4.22
C ALA A 29 -28.50 -19.33 4.69
N GLN A 30 -28.73 -19.25 6.01
CA GLN A 30 -29.45 -18.14 6.60
C GLN A 30 -28.60 -16.91 6.34
N GLY A 31 -29.10 -16.01 5.46
CA GLY A 31 -28.44 -14.76 5.14
C GLY A 31 -28.32 -13.84 6.35
N TYR A 32 -27.97 -12.60 6.15
CA TYR A 32 -27.92 -11.66 7.26
C TYR A 32 -29.24 -10.91 7.46
N LYS A 33 -29.44 -10.48 8.72
CA LYS A 33 -30.47 -9.51 9.10
C LYS A 33 -29.92 -8.58 10.19
N VAL A 34 -29.70 -7.32 9.82
CA VAL A 34 -29.33 -6.26 10.76
C VAL A 34 -30.50 -5.32 10.91
N THR A 35 -31.01 -5.20 12.14
CA THR A 35 -32.13 -4.31 12.47
C THR A 35 -31.60 -3.14 13.29
N LEU A 36 -31.81 -1.92 12.82
CA LEU A 36 -31.62 -0.70 13.60
C LEU A 36 -32.96 -0.19 14.11
N GLN A 37 -33.01 0.27 15.33
CA GLN A 37 -34.08 1.03 15.93
C GLN A 37 -33.54 2.24 16.67
N SER A 38 -34.01 3.44 16.32
CA SER A 38 -33.67 4.68 17.01
C SER A 38 -34.85 5.62 17.00
N SER A 39 -35.27 6.09 18.18
CA SER A 39 -36.36 7.05 18.31
C SER A 39 -36.03 8.45 17.80
N ASP A 40 -34.73 8.71 17.53
CA ASP A 40 -34.22 10.03 17.11
C ASP A 40 -34.49 10.32 15.61
N TYR A 41 -34.95 9.31 14.87
CA TYR A 41 -35.23 9.41 13.45
C TYR A 41 -36.62 8.86 13.14
N ASN A 42 -37.36 9.57 12.28
CA ASN A 42 -38.70 9.19 11.80
C ASN A 42 -38.78 9.15 10.26
N GLY A 43 -37.64 9.01 9.61
CA GLY A 43 -37.49 8.98 8.16
C GLY A 43 -36.01 9.15 7.74
N GLY A 44 -35.80 9.28 6.42
CA GLY A 44 -34.48 9.36 5.85
C GLY A 44 -33.89 7.99 5.48
N ILE A 45 -32.67 7.97 4.97
CA ILE A 45 -31.96 6.75 4.55
C ILE A 45 -30.83 6.47 5.53
N ALA A 46 -30.79 5.25 6.06
CA ALA A 46 -29.66 4.72 6.79
C ALA A 46 -28.84 3.78 5.89
N TYR A 47 -27.55 3.69 6.15
CA TYR A 47 -26.63 2.85 5.37
C TYR A 47 -25.97 1.83 6.30
N LEU A 48 -25.91 0.59 5.83
CA LEU A 48 -25.03 -0.43 6.39
C LEU A 48 -23.71 -0.36 5.61
N THR A 49 -22.62 -0.14 6.30
CA THR A 49 -21.30 0.01 5.71
C THR A 49 -20.29 -0.94 6.35
N TYR A 50 -19.18 -1.20 5.66
CA TYR A 50 -18.09 -2.02 6.19
C TYR A 50 -16.72 -1.40 5.85
N TYR A 51 -15.74 -1.68 6.68
CA TYR A 51 -14.34 -1.30 6.41
C TYR A 51 -13.70 -2.28 5.44
N TYR A 52 -12.89 -1.74 4.52
CA TYR A 52 -11.95 -2.51 3.70
C TYR A 52 -10.69 -1.66 3.51
N GLY A 53 -9.64 -2.01 4.23
CA GLY A 53 -8.47 -1.13 4.35
C GLY A 53 -8.84 0.22 4.97
N LYS A 54 -8.64 1.32 4.23
CA LYS A 54 -8.99 2.70 4.64
C LYS A 54 -10.40 3.11 4.24
N ASN A 55 -11.03 2.34 3.36
CA ASN A 55 -12.30 2.73 2.78
C ASN A 55 -13.45 2.20 3.63
N ILE A 56 -14.50 3.02 3.72
CA ILE A 56 -15.80 2.62 4.22
C ILE A 56 -16.70 2.43 2.99
N ASN A 57 -17.09 1.19 2.73
CA ASN A 57 -17.90 0.81 1.59
C ASN A 57 -19.36 0.60 2.01
N VAL A 58 -20.29 0.95 1.14
CA VAL A 58 -21.71 0.70 1.38
C VAL A 58 -22.04 -0.75 1.03
N GLU A 59 -22.54 -1.51 2.01
CA GLU A 59 -23.07 -2.86 1.83
C GLU A 59 -24.56 -2.81 1.43
N ASP A 60 -25.33 -1.95 2.11
CA ASP A 60 -26.76 -1.84 1.90
C ASP A 60 -27.28 -0.46 2.33
N SER A 61 -28.46 -0.11 1.85
CA SER A 61 -29.16 1.12 2.25
C SER A 61 -30.67 0.89 2.33
N ALA A 62 -31.30 1.45 3.35
CA ALA A 62 -32.72 1.30 3.53
C ALA A 62 -33.38 2.54 4.18
N ALA A 63 -34.66 2.76 3.89
CA ALA A 63 -35.41 3.86 4.47
C ALA A 63 -35.80 3.56 5.92
N VAL A 64 -35.58 4.53 6.81
CA VAL A 64 -36.04 4.49 8.20
C VAL A 64 -37.54 4.77 8.20
N ASN A 65 -38.34 3.91 8.83
CA ASN A 65 -39.79 4.07 8.91
C ASN A 65 -40.19 5.12 9.98
N SER A 66 -41.51 5.44 10.05
CA SER A 66 -42.04 6.42 11.00
C SER A 66 -41.85 6.08 12.49
N LYS A 67 -41.49 4.81 12.81
CA LYS A 67 -41.15 4.35 14.16
C LYS A 67 -39.67 4.34 14.45
N GLY A 68 -38.83 4.87 13.56
CA GLY A 68 -37.37 4.90 13.71
C GLY A 68 -36.71 3.56 13.47
N ALA A 69 -37.35 2.64 12.76
CA ALA A 69 -36.77 1.32 12.49
C ALA A 69 -36.36 1.16 11.02
N VAL A 70 -35.29 0.44 10.79
CA VAL A 70 -34.81 -0.01 9.48
C VAL A 70 -34.28 -1.43 9.57
N VAL A 71 -34.47 -2.20 8.50
CA VAL A 71 -33.95 -3.58 8.40
C VAL A 71 -33.12 -3.70 7.14
N PHE A 72 -31.88 -4.15 7.30
CA PHE A 72 -30.99 -4.57 6.22
C PHE A 72 -31.01 -6.09 6.19
N GLN A 73 -31.37 -6.69 5.07
CA GLN A 73 -31.50 -8.14 4.98
C GLN A 73 -31.25 -8.63 3.55
N LYS A 74 -30.41 -9.65 3.40
CA LYS A 74 -30.18 -10.40 2.16
C LYS A 74 -30.05 -11.89 2.45
N ASN A 75 -30.15 -12.72 1.40
CA ASN A 75 -29.97 -14.18 1.52
C ASN A 75 -28.51 -14.61 1.64
N GLU A 76 -27.57 -13.70 1.40
CA GLU A 76 -26.13 -13.93 1.53
C GLU A 76 -25.65 -13.50 2.90
N LYS A 77 -24.60 -14.14 3.42
CA LYS A 77 -23.99 -13.73 4.69
C LYS A 77 -23.07 -12.53 4.48
N LEU A 78 -23.02 -11.66 5.47
CA LEU A 78 -21.98 -10.65 5.55
C LEU A 78 -20.64 -11.32 5.79
N LEU A 79 -19.60 -10.81 5.14
CA LEU A 79 -18.24 -11.22 5.42
C LEU A 79 -17.79 -10.69 6.80
N PRO A 80 -17.03 -11.47 7.58
CA PRO A 80 -16.60 -11.00 8.89
C PRO A 80 -15.77 -9.71 8.81
N GLY A 81 -16.03 -8.79 9.74
CA GLY A 81 -15.37 -7.48 9.76
C GLY A 81 -16.01 -6.48 10.71
N VAL A 82 -15.48 -5.26 10.70
CA VAL A 82 -16.08 -4.10 11.35
C VAL A 82 -17.09 -3.47 10.40
N TYR A 83 -18.33 -3.38 10.84
CA TYR A 83 -19.43 -2.74 10.13
C TYR A 83 -19.88 -1.50 10.86
N SER A 84 -20.52 -0.59 10.14
CA SER A 84 -21.09 0.62 10.74
C SER A 84 -22.49 0.86 10.23
N ILE A 85 -23.37 1.31 11.12
CA ILE A 85 -24.61 1.98 10.71
C ILE A 85 -24.31 3.47 10.57
N VAL A 86 -24.49 4.00 9.37
CA VAL A 86 -24.49 5.44 9.13
C VAL A 86 -25.93 5.94 9.18
N PHE A 87 -26.21 6.81 10.14
CA PHE A 87 -27.55 7.34 10.39
C PHE A 87 -27.99 8.34 9.31
N PRO A 88 -29.31 8.61 9.19
CA PRO A 88 -29.80 9.69 8.34
C PRO A 88 -29.10 11.01 8.63
N GLY A 89 -28.77 11.77 7.56
CA GLY A 89 -27.97 13.00 7.68
C GLY A 89 -26.46 12.77 7.62
N LYS A 90 -25.96 11.52 7.72
CA LYS A 90 -24.56 11.09 7.57
C LYS A 90 -23.56 11.75 8.53
N ASN A 91 -24.05 12.30 9.65
CA ASN A 91 -23.24 12.99 10.65
C ASN A 91 -22.91 12.12 11.88
N LYS A 92 -23.50 10.93 11.98
CA LYS A 92 -23.28 9.95 13.05
C LYS A 92 -23.14 8.56 12.47
N LEU A 93 -22.30 7.75 13.09
CA LEU A 93 -22.13 6.33 12.79
C LEU A 93 -21.97 5.54 14.09
N PHE A 94 -22.32 4.26 14.03
CA PHE A 94 -22.17 3.31 15.13
C PHE A 94 -21.51 2.04 14.60
N ASP A 95 -20.30 1.73 15.12
CA ASP A 95 -19.54 0.56 14.73
C ASP A 95 -19.96 -0.66 15.55
N PHE A 96 -20.06 -1.80 14.86
CA PHE A 96 -20.32 -3.11 15.45
C PHE A 96 -19.57 -4.20 14.69
N LEU A 97 -19.44 -5.37 15.29
CA LEU A 97 -18.71 -6.49 14.70
C LEU A 97 -19.68 -7.49 14.05
N VAL A 98 -19.27 -8.00 12.89
CA VAL A 98 -19.92 -9.13 12.23
C VAL A 98 -18.91 -10.26 12.13
N ASP A 99 -19.30 -11.45 12.63
CA ASP A 99 -18.52 -12.68 12.49
C ASP A 99 -19.50 -13.86 12.26
N LYS A 100 -19.65 -14.72 13.22
CA LYS A 100 -20.52 -15.91 13.13
C LYS A 100 -22.01 -15.55 13.18
N GLU A 101 -22.37 -14.62 14.06
CA GLU A 101 -23.74 -14.15 14.21
C GLU A 101 -24.11 -13.17 13.08
N GLN A 102 -25.19 -13.53 12.37
CA GLN A 102 -25.66 -12.78 11.20
C GLN A 102 -27.02 -12.08 11.45
N ILE A 103 -27.63 -12.30 12.63
CA ILE A 103 -28.91 -11.69 13.02
C ILE A 103 -28.63 -10.78 14.22
N ILE A 104 -28.55 -9.47 13.95
CA ILE A 104 -28.12 -8.47 14.92
C ILE A 104 -29.19 -7.38 15.02
N THR A 105 -29.55 -7.02 16.26
CA THR A 105 -30.49 -5.90 16.51
C THR A 105 -29.78 -4.82 17.32
N ILE A 106 -29.82 -3.60 16.82
CA ILE A 106 -29.18 -2.41 17.40
C ILE A 106 -30.28 -1.43 17.79
N LYS A 107 -30.46 -1.18 19.09
CA LYS A 107 -31.32 -0.11 19.61
C LYS A 107 -30.42 1.08 19.99
N ALA A 108 -30.40 2.08 19.12
CA ALA A 108 -29.49 3.20 19.24
C ALA A 108 -30.15 4.44 19.88
N ASP A 109 -29.46 5.01 20.84
CA ASP A 109 -29.71 6.36 21.38
C ASP A 109 -28.58 7.27 20.89
N THR A 110 -28.88 8.19 19.99
CA THR A 110 -27.85 9.04 19.36
C THR A 110 -27.38 10.19 20.26
N SER A 111 -27.95 10.32 21.46
CA SER A 111 -27.41 11.25 22.48
C SER A 111 -26.11 10.74 23.10
N ASP A 112 -25.95 9.40 23.20
CA ASP A 112 -24.73 8.74 23.64
C ASP A 112 -24.65 7.32 23.05
N LEU A 113 -24.13 7.23 21.85
CA LEU A 113 -24.05 5.97 21.07
C LEU A 113 -23.26 4.88 21.80
N ILE A 114 -22.23 5.24 22.57
CA ILE A 114 -21.37 4.25 23.23
C ILE A 114 -22.05 3.68 24.49
N ASN A 115 -22.61 4.52 25.34
CA ASN A 115 -23.11 4.08 26.63
C ASN A 115 -24.57 3.64 26.61
N LYS A 116 -25.41 4.22 25.73
CA LYS A 116 -26.86 4.00 25.71
C LYS A 116 -27.35 3.06 24.61
N THR A 117 -26.54 2.78 23.58
CA THR A 117 -26.92 1.82 22.54
C THR A 117 -26.89 0.40 23.11
N ILE A 118 -27.85 -0.42 22.72
CA ILE A 118 -27.97 -1.83 23.10
C ILE A 118 -27.91 -2.68 21.84
N VAL A 119 -26.94 -3.60 21.78
CA VAL A 119 -26.86 -4.59 20.70
C VAL A 119 -27.27 -5.96 21.24
N THR A 120 -28.12 -6.65 20.49
CA THR A 120 -28.59 -8.01 20.85
C THR A 120 -28.44 -8.94 19.64
N GLY A 121 -28.43 -10.25 19.88
CA GLY A 121 -28.29 -11.26 18.84
C GLY A 121 -26.82 -11.60 18.51
N SER A 122 -25.84 -10.98 19.21
CA SER A 122 -24.43 -11.27 19.01
C SER A 122 -23.64 -11.18 20.32
N LYS A 123 -23.02 -12.28 20.71
CA LYS A 123 -22.12 -12.32 21.88
C LYS A 123 -20.86 -11.48 21.65
N GLU A 124 -20.38 -11.51 20.42
CA GLU A 124 -19.23 -10.72 19.97
C GLU A 124 -19.47 -9.22 20.21
N ASN A 125 -20.68 -8.72 19.89
CA ASN A 125 -21.01 -7.33 20.07
C ASN A 125 -21.27 -6.93 21.53
N ILE A 126 -21.68 -7.87 22.39
CA ILE A 126 -21.75 -7.61 23.84
C ILE A 126 -20.34 -7.34 24.37
N LEU A 127 -19.37 -8.22 24.05
CA LEU A 127 -17.97 -8.05 24.41
C LEU A 127 -17.38 -6.75 23.85
N PHE A 128 -17.69 -6.44 22.58
CA PHE A 128 -17.21 -5.21 21.93
C PHE A 128 -17.77 -3.94 22.57
N GLN A 129 -19.03 -3.93 22.96
CA GLN A 129 -19.62 -2.78 23.68
C GLN A 129 -18.99 -2.57 25.07
N GLU A 130 -18.74 -3.65 25.81
CA GLU A 130 -18.01 -3.56 27.08
C GLU A 130 -16.63 -2.96 26.89
N TYR A 131 -15.91 -3.42 25.85
CA TYR A 131 -14.63 -2.85 25.47
C TYR A 131 -14.73 -1.36 25.10
N GLN A 132 -15.69 -0.98 24.25
CA GLN A 132 -15.89 0.42 23.85
C GLN A 132 -16.18 1.34 25.05
N LYS A 133 -17.03 0.90 25.99
CA LYS A 133 -17.34 1.65 27.23
C LYS A 133 -16.10 1.83 28.09
N PHE A 134 -15.34 0.77 28.29
CA PHE A 134 -14.11 0.82 29.09
C PHE A 134 -13.08 1.78 28.44
N VAL A 135 -12.79 1.60 27.15
CA VAL A 135 -11.85 2.44 26.41
C VAL A 135 -12.31 3.91 26.37
N GLY A 136 -13.60 4.16 26.15
CA GLY A 136 -14.15 5.52 26.17
C GLY A 136 -14.00 6.19 27.52
N SER A 137 -14.20 5.44 28.64
CA SER A 137 -13.97 5.95 30.00
C SER A 137 -12.49 6.26 30.25
N LYS A 138 -11.59 5.32 29.92
CA LYS A 138 -10.14 5.49 30.10
C LYS A 138 -9.55 6.56 29.19
N GLY A 139 -10.06 6.67 27.95
CA GLY A 139 -9.65 7.73 27.01
C GLY A 139 -9.91 9.13 27.54
N ARG A 140 -11.07 9.37 28.18
CA ARG A 140 -11.36 10.66 28.82
C ARG A 140 -10.42 10.94 30.00
N GLN A 141 -10.06 9.93 30.78
CA GLN A 141 -9.10 10.08 31.86
C GLN A 141 -7.69 10.39 31.37
N LEU A 142 -7.23 9.66 30.32
CA LEU A 142 -5.95 9.90 29.66
C LEU A 142 -5.84 11.33 29.10
N GLN A 143 -6.91 11.80 28.43
CA GLN A 143 -6.95 13.15 27.90
C GLN A 143 -6.83 14.20 29.02
N LYS A 144 -7.53 14.00 30.14
CA LYS A 144 -7.46 14.90 31.30
C LYS A 144 -6.05 14.94 31.92
N GLU A 145 -5.39 13.78 32.10
CA GLU A 145 -4.02 13.74 32.60
C GLU A 145 -3.02 14.39 31.63
N LEU A 146 -3.20 14.20 30.34
CA LEU A 146 -2.35 14.85 29.30
C LEU A 146 -2.50 16.38 29.31
N GLU A 147 -3.72 16.88 29.47
CA GLU A 147 -3.99 18.33 29.57
C GLU A 147 -3.39 18.91 30.86
N ALA A 148 -3.56 18.20 31.97
CA ALA A 148 -2.99 18.58 33.27
C ALA A 148 -1.45 18.56 33.25
N PHE A 149 -0.84 17.54 32.59
CA PHE A 149 0.61 17.51 32.37
C PHE A 149 1.11 18.73 31.57
N LYS A 150 0.43 19.08 30.48
CA LYS A 150 0.79 20.26 29.68
C LYS A 150 0.60 21.59 30.42
N ALA A 151 -0.36 21.64 31.35
CA ALA A 151 -0.63 22.82 32.17
C ALA A 151 0.25 22.94 33.39
N SER A 152 1.01 21.89 33.76
CA SER A 152 1.84 21.82 34.96
C SER A 152 2.95 22.87 34.92
N LYS A 153 3.09 23.63 36.02
CA LYS A 153 4.09 24.70 36.16
C LYS A 153 5.32 24.27 36.95
N ASN A 154 5.27 23.14 37.61
CA ASN A 154 6.36 22.60 38.43
C ASN A 154 6.62 21.13 38.13
N LYS A 155 7.85 20.66 38.45
CA LYS A 155 8.30 19.29 38.14
C LYS A 155 7.52 18.19 38.88
N SER A 156 7.03 18.48 40.10
CA SER A 156 6.31 17.49 40.93
C SER A 156 4.96 17.17 40.29
N ASP A 157 4.19 18.19 39.93
CA ASP A 157 2.88 18.00 39.29
C ASP A 157 3.01 17.36 37.94
N SER A 158 4.01 17.79 37.13
CA SER A 158 4.33 17.19 35.85
C SER A 158 4.62 15.70 35.97
N PHE A 159 5.46 15.30 36.94
CA PHE A 159 5.80 13.89 37.19
C PHE A 159 4.58 13.07 37.64
N MET A 160 3.72 13.66 38.49
CA MET A 160 2.49 13.01 38.96
C MET A 160 1.54 12.71 37.77
N HIS A 161 1.30 13.70 36.90
CA HIS A 161 0.42 13.51 35.74
C HIS A 161 1.00 12.56 34.70
N GLU A 162 2.32 12.59 34.46
CA GLU A 162 3.02 11.63 33.62
C GLU A 162 2.86 10.20 34.13
N LYS A 163 3.02 10.00 35.45
CA LYS A 163 2.81 8.71 36.11
C LYS A 163 1.36 8.22 35.98
N ASN A 164 0.38 9.08 36.29
CA ASN A 164 -1.03 8.73 36.12
C ASN A 164 -1.38 8.35 34.69
N TYR A 165 -0.87 9.08 33.70
CA TYR A 165 -1.03 8.78 32.31
C TYR A 165 -0.44 7.40 31.95
N SER A 166 0.76 7.10 32.45
CA SER A 166 1.42 5.80 32.25
C SER A 166 0.63 4.66 32.90
N ASP A 167 0.13 4.83 34.12
CA ASP A 167 -0.66 3.82 34.82
C ASP A 167 -2.00 3.54 34.09
N LEU A 168 -2.68 4.57 33.61
CA LEU A 168 -3.92 4.43 32.82
C LEU A 168 -3.67 3.72 31.49
N ASN A 169 -2.56 3.99 30.83
CA ASN A 169 -2.18 3.27 29.60
C ASN A 169 -1.88 1.80 29.88
N LYS A 170 -1.23 1.52 31.01
CA LYS A 170 -1.00 0.13 31.43
C LYS A 170 -2.32 -0.60 31.70
N GLU A 171 -3.24 -0.02 32.45
CA GLU A 171 -4.56 -0.61 32.68
C GLU A 171 -5.30 -0.90 31.36
N LEU A 172 -5.22 0.02 30.39
CA LEU A 172 -5.84 -0.16 29.08
C LEU A 172 -5.23 -1.33 28.32
N ASN A 173 -3.92 -1.46 28.35
CA ASN A 173 -3.21 -2.55 27.68
C ASN A 173 -3.45 -3.89 28.40
N ASP A 174 -3.43 -3.91 29.73
CA ASP A 174 -3.73 -5.11 30.52
C ASP A 174 -5.17 -5.60 30.23
N TYR A 175 -6.13 -4.68 30.11
CA TYR A 175 -7.51 -5.03 29.74
C TYR A 175 -7.62 -5.64 28.34
N ARG A 176 -6.92 -5.07 27.35
CA ARG A 176 -6.85 -5.60 25.99
C ARG A 176 -6.22 -7.00 25.97
N ASP A 177 -5.11 -7.17 26.70
CA ASP A 177 -4.41 -8.44 26.79
C ASP A 177 -5.27 -9.52 27.46
N ASN A 178 -6.05 -9.14 28.45
CA ASN A 178 -7.00 -10.04 29.09
C ASN A 178 -8.11 -10.49 28.13
N ILE A 179 -8.67 -9.59 27.32
CA ILE A 179 -9.65 -9.96 26.28
C ILE A 179 -9.04 -10.95 25.31
N ILE A 180 -7.84 -10.68 24.79
CA ILE A 180 -7.15 -11.57 23.83
C ILE A 180 -6.93 -12.95 24.44
N LYS A 181 -6.56 -13.01 25.71
CA LYS A 181 -6.29 -14.26 26.43
C LYS A 181 -7.57 -15.05 26.75
N GLN A 182 -8.64 -14.39 27.13
CA GLN A 182 -9.90 -15.05 27.52
C GLN A 182 -10.79 -15.41 26.32
N HIS A 183 -10.68 -14.66 25.22
CA HIS A 183 -11.52 -14.83 24.04
C HIS A 183 -10.68 -14.92 22.74
N PRO A 184 -9.69 -15.86 22.65
CA PRO A 184 -8.70 -15.89 21.54
C PRO A 184 -9.32 -16.08 20.17
N GLU A 185 -10.50 -16.72 20.10
CA GLU A 185 -11.21 -16.98 18.82
C GLU A 185 -12.13 -15.82 18.41
N SER A 186 -12.28 -14.79 19.26
CA SER A 186 -13.18 -13.68 18.98
C SER A 186 -12.59 -12.77 17.90
N MET A 187 -13.47 -12.13 17.13
CA MET A 187 -13.04 -11.09 16.18
C MET A 187 -12.42 -9.91 16.93
N LEU A 188 -12.93 -9.56 18.11
CA LEU A 188 -12.35 -8.50 18.93
C LEU A 188 -10.89 -8.83 19.33
N ALA A 189 -10.57 -10.07 19.67
CA ALA A 189 -9.19 -10.47 19.97
C ALA A 189 -8.28 -10.31 18.75
N SER A 190 -8.73 -10.73 17.56
CA SER A 190 -7.99 -10.53 16.30
C SER A 190 -7.75 -9.04 15.99
N LEU A 191 -8.78 -8.22 16.19
CA LEU A 191 -8.70 -6.77 16.03
C LEU A 191 -7.69 -6.16 17.02
N LEU A 192 -7.80 -6.47 18.30
CA LEU A 192 -6.90 -5.97 19.35
C LEU A 192 -5.45 -6.42 19.13
N THR A 193 -5.26 -7.65 18.67
CA THR A 193 -3.93 -8.17 18.34
C THR A 193 -3.33 -7.41 17.16
N SER A 194 -4.13 -7.07 16.14
CA SER A 194 -3.65 -6.28 14.99
C SER A 194 -3.25 -4.86 15.35
N MET A 195 -3.74 -4.32 16.46
CA MET A 195 -3.39 -3.00 16.99
C MET A 195 -2.10 -2.98 17.81
N LYS A 196 -1.61 -4.15 18.29
CA LYS A 196 -0.42 -4.21 19.13
C LYS A 196 0.83 -3.74 18.39
N GLU A 197 1.64 -2.97 19.09
CA GLU A 197 2.97 -2.58 18.67
C GLU A 197 4.01 -3.33 19.51
N PRO A 198 5.15 -3.77 18.94
CA PRO A 198 6.23 -4.35 19.72
C PRO A 198 6.76 -3.36 20.75
N GLN A 199 7.07 -3.84 21.92
CA GLN A 199 7.76 -3.02 22.91
C GLN A 199 9.23 -2.87 22.53
N ILE A 200 9.82 -1.70 22.78
CA ILE A 200 11.23 -1.44 22.56
C ILE A 200 12.04 -2.04 23.72
N LEU A 201 13.12 -2.74 23.45
CA LEU A 201 13.99 -3.36 24.46
C LEU A 201 14.60 -2.34 25.43
N ASN A 202 15.09 -1.23 24.87
CA ASN A 202 15.69 -0.14 25.63
C ASN A 202 15.03 1.19 25.24
N SER A 203 14.23 1.75 26.13
CA SER A 203 13.52 3.02 25.92
C SER A 203 14.46 4.24 25.86
N LYS A 204 15.71 4.10 26.32
CA LYS A 204 16.72 5.17 26.36
C LYS A 204 18.03 4.65 25.75
N PRO A 205 18.10 4.45 24.42
CA PRO A 205 19.32 3.98 23.78
C PRO A 205 20.43 5.03 23.95
N VAL A 206 21.60 4.62 24.40
CA VAL A 206 22.76 5.50 24.60
C VAL A 206 23.78 5.30 23.46
N THR A 207 23.87 4.09 22.95
CA THR A 207 24.83 3.74 21.90
C THR A 207 24.11 3.49 20.57
N ARG A 208 24.91 3.49 19.49
CA ARG A 208 24.45 3.07 18.15
C ARG A 208 23.97 1.62 18.17
N ASP A 209 24.64 0.76 18.90
CA ASP A 209 24.29 -0.66 19.01
C ASP A 209 22.96 -0.86 19.73
N ASP A 210 22.67 -0.08 20.77
CA ASP A 210 21.34 -0.09 21.42
C ASP A 210 20.23 0.25 20.41
N SER A 211 20.46 1.27 19.59
CA SER A 211 19.49 1.70 18.56
C SER A 211 19.30 0.62 17.49
N ILE A 212 20.38 -0.02 17.04
CA ILE A 212 20.33 -1.13 16.07
C ILE A 212 19.58 -2.33 16.67
N ASN A 213 19.89 -2.71 17.92
CA ASN A 213 19.23 -3.82 18.60
C ASN A 213 17.74 -3.56 18.80
N ASN A 214 17.35 -2.33 19.21
CA ASN A 214 15.95 -1.92 19.29
C ASN A 214 15.23 -2.05 17.94
N TYR A 215 15.84 -1.56 16.87
CA TYR A 215 15.28 -1.65 15.52
C TYR A 215 15.08 -3.10 15.08
N GLN A 216 16.12 -3.94 15.24
CA GLN A 216 16.06 -5.35 14.86
C GLN A 216 15.01 -6.10 15.65
N TYR A 217 14.93 -5.84 16.96
CA TYR A 217 13.90 -6.43 17.82
C TYR A 217 12.50 -6.01 17.39
N TYR A 218 12.29 -4.69 17.22
CA TYR A 218 11.01 -4.13 16.79
C TYR A 218 10.55 -4.72 15.46
N LYS A 219 11.44 -4.75 14.47
CA LYS A 219 11.14 -5.32 13.14
C LYS A 219 10.80 -6.81 13.22
N LYS A 220 11.59 -7.59 13.98
CA LYS A 220 11.39 -9.03 14.16
C LYS A 220 10.03 -9.36 14.77
N HIS A 221 9.59 -8.55 15.74
CA HIS A 221 8.38 -8.76 16.51
C HIS A 221 7.16 -7.98 15.99
N TYR A 222 7.29 -7.29 14.86
CA TYR A 222 6.23 -6.42 14.33
C TYR A 222 4.92 -7.15 14.04
N TRP A 223 5.01 -8.39 13.61
CA TRP A 223 3.87 -9.22 13.23
C TRP A 223 3.50 -10.28 14.27
N ASP A 224 4.02 -10.16 15.50
CA ASP A 224 3.71 -11.13 16.55
C ASP A 224 2.21 -11.14 16.87
N GLY A 225 1.67 -12.36 16.99
CA GLY A 225 0.26 -12.61 17.22
C GLY A 225 -0.66 -12.44 16.01
N ILE A 226 -0.19 -11.85 14.90
CA ILE A 226 -0.99 -11.71 13.67
C ILE A 226 -0.85 -12.97 12.83
N THR A 227 -1.98 -13.60 12.53
CA THR A 227 -2.04 -14.63 11.52
C THR A 227 -2.54 -14.06 10.19
N PHE A 228 -1.73 -14.21 9.14
CA PHE A 228 -2.13 -13.81 7.78
C PHE A 228 -3.12 -14.78 7.14
N LEU A 229 -3.64 -15.73 7.90
CA LEU A 229 -4.71 -16.64 7.51
C LEU A 229 -6.10 -16.14 7.98
N ASP A 230 -6.15 -15.06 8.75
CA ASP A 230 -7.39 -14.48 9.25
C ASP A 230 -7.86 -13.33 8.35
N ASP A 231 -8.72 -13.62 7.39
CA ASP A 231 -9.26 -12.64 6.45
C ASP A 231 -10.13 -11.54 7.11
N ARG A 232 -10.54 -11.73 8.38
CA ARG A 232 -11.39 -10.78 9.10
C ARG A 232 -10.69 -9.44 9.31
N ILE A 233 -9.38 -9.46 9.56
CA ILE A 233 -8.60 -8.28 9.91
C ILE A 233 -8.45 -7.27 8.77
N ILE A 234 -8.57 -7.69 7.50
CA ILE A 234 -8.56 -6.76 6.35
C ILE A 234 -9.78 -5.85 6.32
N ARG A 235 -10.86 -6.29 6.97
CA ARG A 235 -12.10 -5.51 7.11
C ARG A 235 -12.15 -4.79 8.46
N THR A 236 -11.01 -4.24 8.87
CA THR A 236 -10.87 -3.40 10.06
C THR A 236 -10.12 -2.12 9.70
N PRO A 237 -10.32 -1.01 10.44
CA PRO A 237 -9.60 0.23 10.18
C PRO A 237 -8.12 0.21 10.64
N PHE A 238 -7.62 -0.90 11.21
CA PHE A 238 -6.31 -0.97 11.87
C PHE A 238 -5.26 -1.74 11.08
N PHE A 239 -5.65 -2.76 10.32
CA PHE A 239 -4.69 -3.63 9.64
C PHE A 239 -3.92 -2.92 8.52
N LEU A 240 -4.62 -2.19 7.64
CA LEU A 240 -3.92 -1.48 6.56
C LEU A 240 -2.94 -0.41 7.07
N PRO A 241 -3.28 0.45 8.04
CA PRO A 241 -2.30 1.37 8.63
C PRO A 241 -1.07 0.66 9.20
N LYS A 242 -1.23 -0.53 9.77
CA LYS A 242 -0.10 -1.35 10.24
C LYS A 242 0.77 -1.86 9.10
N VAL A 243 0.18 -2.32 7.99
CA VAL A 243 0.93 -2.71 6.77
C VAL A 243 1.70 -1.52 6.21
N GLU A 244 1.06 -0.35 6.08
CA GLU A 244 1.69 0.87 5.59
C GLU A 244 2.86 1.31 6.46
N LYS A 245 2.68 1.33 7.79
CA LYS A 245 3.74 1.66 8.73
C LYS A 245 4.92 0.70 8.58
N PHE A 246 4.66 -0.60 8.44
CA PHE A 246 5.72 -1.58 8.24
C PHE A 246 6.58 -1.27 7.02
N PHE A 247 5.98 -1.10 5.86
CA PHE A 247 6.71 -0.88 4.62
C PHE A 247 7.31 0.52 4.48
N ARG A 248 6.69 1.53 5.08
CA ARG A 248 7.14 2.93 4.95
C ARG A 248 8.11 3.37 6.04
N GLU A 249 8.05 2.77 7.24
CA GLU A 249 8.80 3.24 8.41
C GLU A 249 9.72 2.16 9.02
N VAL A 250 9.34 0.87 8.91
CA VAL A 250 10.07 -0.22 9.57
C VAL A 250 11.00 -0.94 8.61
N VAL A 251 10.57 -1.19 7.38
CA VAL A 251 11.42 -1.84 6.36
C VAL A 251 12.41 -0.82 5.80
N SER A 252 13.68 -1.25 5.62
CA SER A 252 14.64 -0.43 4.89
C SER A 252 14.09 -0.02 3.52
N PRO A 253 14.23 1.25 3.08
CA PRO A 253 13.72 1.73 1.80
C PRO A 253 14.41 1.12 0.58
N ALA A 254 15.47 0.31 0.78
CA ALA A 254 16.16 -0.40 -0.31
C ALA A 254 15.21 -1.42 -0.98
N PRO A 255 15.15 -1.44 -2.33
CA PRO A 255 14.24 -2.32 -3.08
C PRO A 255 14.32 -3.79 -2.66
N ASP A 256 15.51 -4.35 -2.51
CA ASP A 256 15.73 -5.74 -2.10
C ASP A 256 15.14 -6.07 -0.71
N SER A 257 15.15 -5.10 0.20
CA SER A 257 14.56 -5.28 1.53
C SER A 257 13.03 -5.32 1.44
N ILE A 258 12.46 -4.43 0.65
CA ILE A 258 11.01 -4.37 0.41
C ILE A 258 10.54 -5.63 -0.31
N ILE A 259 11.26 -6.08 -1.33
CA ILE A 259 10.97 -7.31 -2.09
C ILE A 259 10.94 -8.52 -1.14
N ARG A 260 11.97 -8.69 -0.29
CA ARG A 260 12.01 -9.81 0.66
C ARG A 260 10.82 -9.82 1.62
N GLU A 261 10.48 -8.67 2.17
CA GLU A 261 9.35 -8.57 3.10
C GLU A 261 8.00 -8.75 2.38
N SER A 262 7.86 -8.25 1.16
CA SER A 262 6.67 -8.46 0.32
C SER A 262 6.46 -9.95 0.04
N ASP A 263 7.50 -10.64 -0.41
CA ASP A 263 7.47 -12.07 -0.66
C ASP A 263 7.14 -12.86 0.60
N TYR A 264 7.72 -12.46 1.74
CA TYR A 264 7.46 -13.11 3.03
C TYR A 264 6.01 -12.98 3.47
N LEU A 265 5.41 -11.78 3.38
CA LEU A 265 4.02 -11.59 3.76
C LEU A 265 3.05 -12.30 2.80
N LEU A 266 3.31 -12.24 1.50
CA LEU A 266 2.50 -12.96 0.51
C LEU A 266 2.60 -14.48 0.70
N LEU A 267 3.77 -15.02 1.05
CA LEU A 267 3.93 -16.42 1.39
C LEU A 267 3.09 -16.80 2.63
N ARG A 268 3.07 -15.98 3.67
CA ARG A 268 2.25 -16.21 4.88
C ARG A 268 0.75 -16.16 4.60
N ALA A 269 0.32 -15.34 3.65
CA ALA A 269 -1.07 -15.17 3.26
C ALA A 269 -1.57 -16.19 2.22
N ARG A 270 -0.71 -17.04 1.66
CA ARG A 270 -1.02 -17.88 0.47
C ARG A 270 -2.24 -18.77 0.59
N ALA A 271 -2.61 -19.18 1.81
CA ALA A 271 -3.77 -20.04 2.08
C ALA A 271 -5.04 -19.25 2.44
N ALA A 272 -4.98 -17.93 2.50
CA ALA A 272 -6.09 -17.01 2.75
C ALA A 272 -6.30 -16.11 1.51
N PRO A 273 -7.21 -16.47 0.59
CA PRO A 273 -7.32 -15.81 -0.71
C PRO A 273 -7.61 -14.31 -0.62
N GLU A 274 -8.47 -13.88 0.29
CA GLU A 274 -8.81 -12.47 0.45
C GLU A 274 -7.65 -11.66 1.06
N MET A 275 -6.93 -12.18 2.03
CA MET A 275 -5.73 -11.57 2.59
C MET A 275 -4.63 -11.47 1.52
N TYR A 276 -4.41 -12.53 0.77
CA TYR A 276 -3.41 -12.57 -0.31
C TYR A 276 -3.71 -11.51 -1.39
N LYS A 277 -4.96 -11.48 -1.86
CA LYS A 277 -5.46 -10.48 -2.81
C LYS A 277 -5.29 -9.05 -2.27
N PHE A 278 -5.67 -8.84 -1.02
CA PHE A 278 -5.55 -7.53 -0.36
C PHE A 278 -4.09 -7.05 -0.35
N LEU A 279 -3.17 -7.90 0.13
CA LEU A 279 -1.75 -7.56 0.22
C LEU A 279 -1.11 -7.35 -1.15
N LEU A 280 -1.38 -8.23 -2.14
CA LEU A 280 -0.80 -8.10 -3.47
C LEU A 280 -1.31 -6.84 -4.18
N ASN A 281 -2.60 -6.52 -4.07
CA ASN A 281 -3.15 -5.30 -4.63
C ASN A 281 -2.53 -4.06 -3.97
N TRP A 282 -2.45 -4.03 -2.64
CA TRP A 282 -1.87 -2.90 -1.93
C TRP A 282 -0.39 -2.69 -2.28
N LEU A 283 0.41 -3.75 -2.31
CA LEU A 283 1.82 -3.68 -2.72
C LEU A 283 1.97 -3.18 -4.16
N THR A 284 1.12 -3.66 -5.06
CA THR A 284 1.10 -3.22 -6.46
C THR A 284 0.81 -1.73 -6.56
N ASP A 285 -0.24 -1.25 -5.88
CA ASP A 285 -0.65 0.15 -5.90
C ASP A 285 0.41 1.07 -5.24
N GLU A 286 1.07 0.61 -4.18
CA GLU A 286 2.11 1.39 -3.47
C GLU A 286 3.35 1.59 -4.35
N TYR A 287 3.75 0.57 -5.14
CA TYR A 287 5.01 0.58 -5.88
C TYR A 287 4.88 0.78 -7.40
N ILE A 288 3.66 0.86 -7.96
CA ILE A 288 3.46 1.16 -9.39
C ILE A 288 3.97 2.56 -9.78
N ASN A 289 3.87 3.52 -8.85
CA ASN A 289 4.43 4.87 -8.96
C ASN A 289 5.16 5.21 -7.66
N PRO A 290 6.35 4.64 -7.42
CA PRO A 290 7.03 4.74 -6.14
C PRO A 290 7.51 6.15 -5.84
N LYS A 291 7.56 6.50 -4.56
CA LYS A 291 8.02 7.82 -4.09
C LYS A 291 9.54 7.97 -4.10
N TYR A 292 10.27 6.85 -3.97
CA TYR A 292 11.73 6.85 -3.89
C TYR A 292 12.32 6.20 -5.11
N MET A 293 13.41 6.78 -5.59
CA MET A 293 14.16 6.29 -6.73
C MET A 293 14.60 4.83 -6.50
N GLY A 294 14.43 3.99 -7.51
CA GLY A 294 14.81 2.56 -7.49
C GLY A 294 13.75 1.62 -6.94
N GLN A 295 12.72 2.12 -6.23
CA GLN A 295 11.65 1.25 -5.70
C GLN A 295 10.69 0.73 -6.78
N ASP A 296 10.78 1.21 -7.99
CA ASP A 296 10.11 0.63 -9.17
C ASP A 296 10.55 -0.82 -9.45
N ALA A 297 11.75 -1.22 -9.01
CA ALA A 297 12.16 -2.62 -9.02
C ALA A 297 11.25 -3.53 -8.19
N VAL A 298 10.63 -3.00 -7.12
CA VAL A 298 9.64 -3.75 -6.34
C VAL A 298 8.40 -4.05 -7.18
N PHE A 299 7.88 -3.06 -7.91
CA PHE A 299 6.72 -3.27 -8.78
C PHE A 299 7.03 -4.24 -9.92
N VAL A 300 8.20 -4.12 -10.54
CA VAL A 300 8.65 -5.05 -11.59
C VAL A 300 8.72 -6.48 -11.03
N HIS A 301 9.30 -6.68 -9.83
CA HIS A 301 9.34 -7.98 -9.18
C HIS A 301 7.93 -8.55 -8.91
N LEU A 302 7.00 -7.72 -8.41
CA LEU A 302 5.61 -8.15 -8.19
C LEU A 302 4.94 -8.56 -9.51
N PHE A 303 5.19 -7.83 -10.58
CA PHE A 303 4.69 -8.19 -11.91
C PHE A 303 5.26 -9.53 -12.38
N GLU A 304 6.58 -9.69 -12.40
CA GLU A 304 7.24 -10.89 -12.91
C GLU A 304 6.90 -12.14 -12.10
N LYS A 305 6.84 -12.03 -10.79
CA LYS A 305 6.66 -13.17 -9.90
C LYS A 305 5.21 -13.58 -9.72
N TYR A 306 4.29 -12.63 -9.73
CA TYR A 306 2.89 -12.86 -9.37
C TYR A 306 1.92 -12.57 -10.51
N HIS A 307 1.89 -11.35 -11.05
CA HIS A 307 0.89 -10.97 -12.05
C HIS A 307 1.08 -11.69 -13.38
N SER A 308 2.30 -11.75 -13.91
CA SER A 308 2.61 -12.44 -15.18
C SER A 308 2.40 -13.95 -15.14
N LYS A 309 2.35 -14.53 -13.94
CA LYS A 309 2.08 -15.97 -13.73
C LYS A 309 0.59 -16.29 -13.61
N GLY A 310 -0.29 -15.30 -13.79
CA GLY A 310 -1.74 -15.49 -13.73
C GLY A 310 -2.29 -15.68 -12.32
N ILE A 311 -1.50 -15.40 -11.27
CA ILE A 311 -1.94 -15.57 -9.88
C ILE A 311 -3.06 -14.59 -9.53
N SER A 312 -3.02 -13.38 -10.09
CA SER A 312 -4.01 -12.32 -9.86
C SER A 312 -5.26 -12.42 -10.74
N SER A 313 -5.88 -13.60 -10.78
CA SER A 313 -7.06 -13.90 -11.61
C SER A 313 -8.31 -13.05 -11.30
N TRP A 314 -8.33 -12.33 -10.19
CA TRP A 314 -9.39 -11.37 -9.82
C TRP A 314 -9.31 -10.03 -10.57
N LEU A 315 -8.19 -9.74 -11.22
CA LEU A 315 -8.03 -8.54 -12.03
C LEU A 315 -8.72 -8.72 -13.38
N ASN A 316 -9.45 -7.68 -13.83
CA ASN A 316 -10.01 -7.69 -15.17
C ASN A 316 -8.93 -7.40 -16.23
N GLU A 317 -9.26 -7.62 -17.51
CA GLU A 317 -8.34 -7.44 -18.63
C GLU A 317 -7.75 -6.01 -18.70
N LYS A 318 -8.58 -5.00 -18.44
CA LYS A 318 -8.12 -3.60 -18.47
C LYS A 318 -7.10 -3.32 -17.34
N GLN A 319 -7.33 -3.83 -16.15
CA GLN A 319 -6.40 -3.70 -15.02
C GLN A 319 -5.09 -4.43 -15.30
N MET A 320 -5.17 -5.68 -15.78
CA MET A 320 -3.99 -6.46 -16.11
C MET A 320 -3.16 -5.82 -17.24
N THR A 321 -3.83 -5.28 -18.27
CA THR A 321 -3.15 -4.55 -19.38
C THR A 321 -2.43 -3.31 -18.84
N ALA A 322 -3.06 -2.55 -17.95
CA ALA A 322 -2.43 -1.36 -17.35
C ALA A 322 -1.18 -1.73 -16.53
N ILE A 323 -1.27 -2.78 -15.68
CA ILE A 323 -0.15 -3.29 -14.90
C ILE A 323 0.98 -3.78 -15.81
N SER A 324 0.64 -4.57 -16.85
CA SER A 324 1.63 -5.11 -17.79
C SER A 324 2.36 -4.00 -18.56
N ASN A 325 1.62 -3.05 -19.10
CA ASN A 325 2.21 -1.92 -19.83
C ASN A 325 3.15 -1.11 -18.93
N ARG A 326 2.73 -0.85 -17.68
CA ARG A 326 3.56 -0.13 -16.72
C ARG A 326 4.83 -0.91 -16.38
N ALA A 327 4.73 -2.22 -16.17
CA ALA A 327 5.88 -3.08 -15.89
C ALA A 327 6.88 -3.08 -17.04
N TYR A 328 6.43 -3.26 -18.28
CA TYR A 328 7.31 -3.23 -19.45
C TYR A 328 8.03 -1.90 -19.64
N MET A 329 7.39 -0.78 -19.31
CA MET A 329 8.06 0.53 -19.33
C MET A 329 9.17 0.61 -18.27
N LEU A 330 8.93 0.07 -17.06
CA LEU A 330 9.89 0.16 -15.96
C LEU A 330 11.05 -0.85 -16.08
N MET A 331 10.79 -2.06 -16.58
CA MET A 331 11.80 -3.11 -16.78
C MET A 331 12.97 -2.68 -17.66
N SER A 332 12.77 -1.68 -18.53
CA SER A 332 13.78 -1.20 -19.45
C SER A 332 14.74 -0.16 -18.85
N ASN A 333 14.50 0.28 -17.62
CA ASN A 333 15.25 1.38 -17.04
C ASN A 333 15.44 1.27 -15.51
N LEU A 334 15.63 0.07 -14.98
CA LEU A 334 15.92 -0.11 -13.55
C LEU A 334 17.31 0.44 -13.18
N ILE A 335 17.46 0.88 -11.95
CA ILE A 335 18.76 1.30 -11.41
C ILE A 335 19.73 0.10 -11.43
N GLY A 336 20.92 0.30 -11.94
CA GLY A 336 21.94 -0.72 -12.11
C GLY A 336 21.92 -1.42 -13.46
N ASP A 337 20.81 -1.34 -14.22
CA ASP A 337 20.74 -1.92 -15.57
C ASP A 337 21.42 -1.00 -16.60
N GLN A 338 21.85 -1.60 -17.70
CA GLN A 338 22.38 -0.84 -18.82
C GLN A 338 21.23 -0.09 -19.51
N ALA A 339 21.36 1.23 -19.64
CA ALA A 339 20.39 2.07 -20.30
C ALA A 339 20.24 1.67 -21.78
N ALA A 340 19.02 1.73 -22.31
CA ALA A 340 18.81 1.45 -23.74
C ALA A 340 19.61 2.42 -24.63
N ASN A 341 20.22 1.92 -25.69
CA ASN A 341 20.93 2.78 -26.63
C ASN A 341 19.94 3.72 -27.33
N LEU A 342 20.30 4.99 -27.46
CA LEU A 342 19.54 6.02 -28.16
C LEU A 342 20.18 6.25 -29.53
N GLU A 343 19.55 5.81 -30.58
CA GLU A 343 19.98 6.06 -31.97
C GLU A 343 19.42 7.40 -32.43
N MET A 344 20.20 8.46 -32.21
CA MET A 344 19.83 9.85 -32.47
C MET A 344 20.78 10.50 -33.47
N VAL A 345 20.39 11.66 -33.96
CA VAL A 345 21.25 12.51 -34.80
C VAL A 345 21.41 13.89 -34.17
N ASP A 346 22.52 14.56 -34.47
CA ASP A 346 22.75 15.96 -34.06
C ASP A 346 21.99 16.96 -34.99
N SER A 347 22.16 18.25 -34.74
CA SER A 347 21.52 19.33 -35.49
C SER A 347 21.94 19.37 -36.99
N ALA A 348 23.05 18.72 -37.37
CA ALA A 348 23.54 18.58 -38.73
C ALA A 348 23.08 17.26 -39.39
N GLY A 349 22.36 16.38 -38.69
CA GLY A 349 21.91 15.08 -39.17
C GLY A 349 22.98 13.98 -39.04
N VAL A 350 24.07 14.22 -38.35
CA VAL A 350 25.11 13.21 -38.11
C VAL A 350 24.68 12.28 -36.99
N SER A 351 24.87 10.97 -37.18
CA SER A 351 24.53 9.95 -36.14
C SER A 351 25.41 10.08 -34.93
N VAL A 352 24.77 10.21 -33.75
CA VAL A 352 25.42 10.30 -32.45
C VAL A 352 24.70 9.38 -31.47
N PRO A 353 24.94 8.06 -31.51
CA PRO A 353 24.30 7.13 -30.59
C PRO A 353 24.83 7.32 -29.17
N LEU A 354 23.95 7.10 -28.17
CA LEU A 354 24.30 7.25 -26.76
C LEU A 354 25.51 6.40 -26.33
N TYR A 355 25.62 5.19 -26.86
CA TYR A 355 26.75 4.29 -26.55
C TYR A 355 28.08 4.76 -27.15
N GLY A 356 28.04 5.65 -28.16
CA GLY A 356 29.24 6.31 -28.69
C GLY A 356 29.78 7.45 -27.83
N VAL A 357 29.08 7.87 -26.79
CA VAL A 357 29.53 8.96 -25.91
C VAL A 357 30.56 8.45 -24.93
N ILE A 358 31.81 8.91 -25.07
CA ILE A 358 32.90 8.59 -24.15
C ILE A 358 32.91 9.63 -23.03
N ALA A 359 32.62 9.19 -21.81
CA ALA A 359 32.59 10.02 -20.60
C ALA A 359 32.66 9.14 -19.34
N ASP A 360 33.15 9.66 -18.23
CA ASP A 360 33.09 8.96 -16.93
C ASP A 360 31.64 8.85 -16.44
N TYR A 361 30.89 9.92 -16.69
CA TYR A 361 29.46 9.97 -16.42
C TYR A 361 28.71 10.65 -17.58
N THR A 362 27.50 10.19 -17.87
CA THR A 362 26.64 10.81 -18.89
C THR A 362 25.32 11.20 -18.25
N ILE A 363 24.94 12.49 -18.34
CA ILE A 363 23.60 12.94 -17.99
C ILE A 363 22.79 12.92 -19.27
N VAL A 364 21.75 12.07 -19.33
CA VAL A 364 20.76 12.09 -20.42
C VAL A 364 19.61 13.01 -19.99
N CYS A 365 19.44 14.11 -20.72
CA CYS A 365 18.41 15.12 -20.46
C CYS A 365 17.35 15.08 -21.57
N PHE A 366 16.17 14.53 -21.29
CA PHE A 366 15.02 14.61 -22.19
C PHE A 366 14.27 15.93 -21.94
N TRP A 367 14.24 16.80 -22.94
CA TRP A 367 13.71 18.15 -22.76
C TRP A 367 13.00 18.70 -23.99
N ASP A 368 12.27 19.82 -23.81
CA ASP A 368 11.51 20.51 -24.84
C ASP A 368 11.65 22.03 -24.61
N PRO A 369 12.08 22.81 -25.64
CA PRO A 369 12.24 24.26 -25.53
C PRO A 369 10.93 25.01 -25.28
N THR A 370 9.78 24.40 -25.51
CA THR A 370 8.46 24.99 -25.28
C THR A 370 7.90 24.70 -23.89
N CYS A 371 8.45 23.72 -23.19
CA CYS A 371 8.08 23.38 -21.82
C CYS A 371 8.55 24.44 -20.83
N GLY A 372 7.63 24.96 -19.99
CA GLY A 372 7.93 25.99 -18.98
C GLY A 372 9.05 25.58 -18.03
N HIS A 373 8.97 24.36 -17.46
CA HIS A 373 10.00 23.84 -16.56
C HIS A 373 11.36 23.68 -17.26
N CYS A 374 11.39 23.24 -18.52
CA CYS A 374 12.64 23.10 -19.26
C CYS A 374 13.32 24.45 -19.45
N ARG A 375 12.55 25.52 -19.73
CA ARG A 375 13.10 26.87 -19.91
C ARG A 375 13.78 27.43 -18.66
N GLU A 376 13.41 26.94 -17.49
CA GLU A 376 14.02 27.33 -16.22
C GLU A 376 15.16 26.38 -15.81
N GLU A 377 14.95 25.07 -15.95
CA GLU A 377 15.87 24.07 -15.40
C GLU A 377 17.07 23.78 -16.34
N VAL A 378 16.91 23.81 -17.65
CA VAL A 378 18.01 23.54 -18.61
C VAL A 378 19.15 24.55 -18.48
N PRO A 379 18.91 25.88 -18.39
CA PRO A 379 20.00 26.84 -18.15
C PRO A 379 20.70 26.65 -16.79
N ARG A 380 19.98 26.21 -15.75
CA ARG A 380 20.55 25.91 -14.42
C ARG A 380 21.44 24.67 -14.47
N LEU A 381 20.98 23.63 -15.19
CA LEU A 381 21.76 22.41 -15.44
C LEU A 381 23.06 22.75 -16.17
N ASP A 382 23.01 23.60 -17.20
CA ASP A 382 24.18 24.07 -17.94
C ASP A 382 25.14 24.88 -17.06
N SER A 383 24.63 25.78 -16.23
CA SER A 383 25.44 26.53 -15.29
C SER A 383 26.21 25.62 -14.34
N MET A 384 25.58 24.57 -13.82
CA MET A 384 26.24 23.58 -12.97
C MET A 384 27.26 22.73 -13.76
N TYR A 385 26.92 22.37 -15.00
CA TYR A 385 27.83 21.63 -15.88
C TYR A 385 29.16 22.36 -16.05
N HIS A 386 29.14 23.65 -16.42
CA HIS A 386 30.38 24.43 -16.61
C HIS A 386 31.07 24.78 -15.29
N ALA A 387 30.31 25.00 -14.22
CA ALA A 387 30.93 25.30 -12.92
C ALA A 387 31.73 24.12 -12.35
N LYS A 388 31.23 22.88 -12.55
CA LYS A 388 31.74 21.72 -11.84
C LYS A 388 31.88 20.46 -12.72
N TRP A 389 30.81 19.99 -13.31
CA TRP A 389 30.71 18.63 -13.84
C TRP A 389 31.58 18.36 -15.08
N GLU A 390 31.80 19.39 -15.91
CA GLU A 390 32.66 19.26 -17.10
C GLU A 390 34.10 18.83 -16.71
N LYS A 391 34.62 19.39 -15.62
CA LYS A 391 35.95 19.04 -15.07
C LYS A 391 35.98 17.67 -14.39
N GLU A 392 34.82 17.16 -14.04
CA GLU A 392 34.63 15.84 -13.39
C GLU A 392 34.36 14.73 -14.41
N GLY A 393 34.58 14.96 -15.72
CA GLY A 393 34.41 13.96 -16.77
C GLY A 393 32.95 13.67 -17.14
N VAL A 394 32.00 14.53 -16.76
CA VAL A 394 30.60 14.39 -17.13
C VAL A 394 30.36 14.96 -18.54
N LYS A 395 29.48 14.31 -19.32
CA LYS A 395 28.91 14.83 -20.56
C LYS A 395 27.39 14.90 -20.45
N ILE A 396 26.81 15.92 -21.08
CA ILE A 396 25.35 16.03 -21.16
C ILE A 396 24.90 15.62 -22.58
N TYR A 397 24.01 14.62 -22.63
CA TYR A 397 23.35 14.15 -23.84
C TYR A 397 21.91 14.67 -23.84
N GLY A 398 21.69 15.79 -24.51
CA GLY A 398 20.42 16.53 -24.53
C GLY A 398 19.50 16.06 -25.64
N VAL A 399 18.43 15.36 -25.32
CA VAL A 399 17.47 14.78 -26.29
C VAL A 399 16.25 15.69 -26.44
N LEU A 400 16.01 16.21 -27.64
CA LEU A 400 14.78 16.90 -27.97
C LEU A 400 13.62 15.89 -28.01
N THR A 401 12.55 16.19 -27.24
CA THR A 401 11.40 15.27 -27.16
C THR A 401 10.27 15.57 -28.13
N GLU A 402 10.23 16.80 -28.71
CA GLU A 402 9.21 17.24 -29.68
C GLU A 402 9.84 17.72 -30.99
N ASN A 403 9.89 16.85 -31.99
CA ASN A 403 10.53 17.11 -33.28
C ASN A 403 9.97 18.31 -34.05
N LYS A 404 8.72 18.69 -33.80
CA LYS A 404 8.10 19.88 -34.44
C LYS A 404 8.73 21.19 -33.98
N GLU A 405 9.46 21.17 -32.89
CA GLU A 405 10.04 22.34 -32.24
C GLU A 405 11.54 22.54 -32.52
N GLN A 406 12.06 21.91 -33.60
CA GLN A 406 13.50 22.00 -33.98
C GLN A 406 14.00 23.44 -34.13
N SER A 407 13.18 24.36 -34.69
CA SER A 407 13.58 25.77 -34.86
C SER A 407 13.80 26.40 -33.49
N LYS A 408 12.83 26.27 -32.58
CA LYS A 408 12.91 26.82 -31.22
C LYS A 408 14.02 26.14 -30.41
N TRP A 409 14.26 24.84 -30.65
CA TRP A 409 15.34 24.10 -30.04
C TRP A 409 16.72 24.67 -30.40
N ARG A 410 16.97 24.95 -31.70
CA ARG A 410 18.20 25.59 -32.17
C ARG A 410 18.35 27.01 -31.62
N GLU A 411 17.28 27.81 -31.60
CA GLU A 411 17.25 29.13 -31.00
C GLU A 411 17.59 29.08 -29.51
N PHE A 412 17.05 28.12 -28.78
CA PHE A 412 17.31 27.92 -27.35
C PHE A 412 18.78 27.54 -27.10
N ILE A 413 19.33 26.58 -27.88
CA ILE A 413 20.73 26.18 -27.81
C ILE A 413 21.65 27.40 -28.02
N ASN A 414 21.37 28.24 -29.02
CA ASN A 414 22.17 29.42 -29.31
C ASN A 414 22.00 30.49 -28.22
N LYS A 415 20.80 30.73 -27.74
CA LYS A 415 20.50 31.73 -26.72
C LYS A 415 21.22 31.43 -25.37
N TYR A 416 21.29 30.17 -25.00
CA TYR A 416 21.86 29.74 -23.71
C TYR A 416 23.26 29.12 -23.83
N ASN A 417 23.89 29.17 -25.03
CA ASN A 417 25.22 28.65 -25.32
C ASN A 417 25.41 27.15 -24.98
N LEU A 418 24.39 26.34 -25.28
CA LEU A 418 24.38 24.89 -24.99
C LEU A 418 25.17 24.05 -26.00
N GLN A 419 26.10 24.63 -26.78
CA GLN A 419 26.91 23.94 -27.80
C GLN A 419 27.90 22.94 -27.20
N SER A 420 28.23 23.08 -25.91
CA SER A 420 29.05 22.11 -25.15
C SER A 420 28.34 20.79 -24.89
N TRP A 421 27.01 20.76 -24.99
CA TRP A 421 26.22 19.55 -24.87
C TRP A 421 26.22 18.75 -26.16
N ILE A 422 25.98 17.45 -26.07
CA ILE A 422 25.67 16.58 -27.20
C ILE A 422 24.17 16.73 -27.44
N ASN A 423 23.77 17.69 -28.29
CA ASN A 423 22.39 18.00 -28.57
C ASN A 423 21.85 17.15 -29.71
N VAL A 424 20.85 16.33 -29.45
CA VAL A 424 20.35 15.31 -30.40
C VAL A 424 18.83 15.24 -30.45
N TYR A 425 18.34 14.64 -31.56
CA TYR A 425 16.93 14.31 -31.72
C TYR A 425 16.76 13.01 -32.52
N GLN A 426 15.58 12.38 -32.42
CA GLN A 426 15.22 11.22 -33.23
C GLN A 426 14.60 11.68 -34.53
N THR A 427 15.07 11.17 -35.68
CA THR A 427 14.46 11.52 -36.99
C THR A 427 13.07 10.89 -37.14
N GLU A 428 12.22 11.48 -37.99
CA GLU A 428 10.88 10.93 -38.25
C GLU A 428 10.96 9.57 -38.96
N GLU A 429 12.00 9.35 -39.81
CA GLU A 429 12.25 8.08 -40.45
C GLU A 429 12.56 6.99 -39.42
N LYS A 430 13.43 7.30 -38.42
CA LYS A 430 13.78 6.35 -37.38
C LYS A 430 12.59 6.05 -36.45
N LYS A 431 11.79 7.05 -36.17
CA LYS A 431 10.55 6.87 -35.40
C LYS A 431 9.59 5.92 -36.15
N LYS A 432 9.39 6.15 -37.44
CA LYS A 432 8.54 5.31 -38.27
C LYS A 432 9.04 3.87 -38.35
N GLU A 433 10.36 3.65 -38.51
CA GLU A 433 10.99 2.33 -38.45
C GLU A 433 10.67 1.57 -37.15
N ILE A 434 10.77 2.27 -36.02
CA ILE A 434 10.47 1.71 -34.69
C ILE A 434 8.99 1.34 -34.55
N ASP A 435 8.09 2.23 -35.01
CA ASP A 435 6.65 2.03 -34.97
C ASP A 435 6.21 0.85 -35.90
N GLU A 436 6.74 0.76 -37.08
CA GLU A 436 6.49 -0.34 -38.02
C GLU A 436 7.02 -1.68 -37.48
N ALA A 437 8.18 -1.66 -36.82
CA ALA A 437 8.77 -2.82 -36.18
C ALA A 437 8.07 -3.19 -34.85
N LYS A 438 7.08 -2.41 -34.41
CA LYS A 438 6.39 -2.56 -33.11
C LYS A 438 7.35 -2.63 -31.91
N LYS A 439 8.48 -1.92 -32.02
CA LYS A 439 9.45 -1.79 -30.92
C LYS A 439 9.05 -0.66 -29.99
N PRO A 440 9.42 -0.71 -28.69
CA PRO A 440 9.17 0.38 -27.78
C PRO A 440 9.96 1.64 -28.19
N SER A 441 9.29 2.79 -28.13
CA SER A 441 9.93 4.10 -28.36
C SER A 441 10.91 4.42 -27.22
N TYR A 442 11.85 5.34 -27.45
CA TYR A 442 12.75 5.80 -26.39
C TYR A 442 11.99 6.42 -25.22
N LYS A 443 10.83 7.06 -25.47
CA LYS A 443 9.99 7.57 -24.37
C LYS A 443 9.45 6.46 -23.49
N GLN A 444 9.15 5.29 -24.04
CA GLN A 444 8.77 4.10 -23.28
C GLN A 444 9.97 3.46 -22.58
N LEU A 445 11.10 3.31 -23.26
CA LEU A 445 12.31 2.70 -22.70
C LEU A 445 12.89 3.49 -21.51
N TYR A 446 12.74 4.81 -21.50
CA TYR A 446 13.20 5.70 -20.43
C TYR A 446 12.06 6.23 -19.56
N ASP A 447 10.86 5.71 -19.71
CA ASP A 447 9.67 6.16 -18.97
C ASP A 447 9.56 7.70 -18.91
N VAL A 448 9.72 8.35 -20.09
CA VAL A 448 9.66 9.81 -20.25
C VAL A 448 8.20 10.24 -20.34
N THR A 449 7.61 10.58 -19.21
CA THR A 449 6.21 11.02 -19.08
C THR A 449 6.08 12.53 -18.90
N GLN A 450 7.19 13.21 -18.61
CA GLN A 450 7.28 14.66 -18.42
C GLN A 450 8.65 15.17 -18.84
N THR A 451 8.78 16.48 -19.01
CA THR A 451 10.05 17.15 -19.33
C THR A 451 10.32 18.31 -18.34
N PRO A 452 11.57 18.56 -17.92
CA PRO A 452 12.73 17.74 -18.22
C PRO A 452 12.72 16.42 -17.43
N THR A 453 13.27 15.34 -18.03
CA THR A 453 13.54 14.09 -17.32
C THR A 453 15.04 13.80 -17.43
N LEU A 454 15.69 13.58 -16.29
CA LEU A 454 17.13 13.37 -16.21
C LEU A 454 17.47 11.95 -15.79
N TYR A 455 18.50 11.38 -16.45
CA TYR A 455 19.15 10.13 -16.10
C TYR A 455 20.64 10.39 -15.91
N LEU A 456 21.24 9.76 -14.91
CA LEU A 456 22.67 9.72 -14.72
C LEU A 456 23.18 8.32 -15.00
N LEU A 457 24.11 8.18 -15.93
CA LEU A 457 24.73 6.93 -16.35
C LEU A 457 26.21 6.94 -16.02
N ASP A 458 26.77 5.76 -15.71
CA ASP A 458 28.20 5.56 -15.57
C ASP A 458 28.91 5.44 -16.95
N LYS A 459 30.21 5.19 -16.93
CA LYS A 459 31.02 5.04 -18.15
C LYS A 459 30.56 3.90 -19.06
N ASP A 460 30.00 2.83 -18.48
CA ASP A 460 29.50 1.65 -19.17
C ASP A 460 28.00 1.76 -19.50
N LYS A 461 27.43 2.95 -19.28
CA LYS A 461 26.01 3.30 -19.51
C LYS A 461 25.04 2.57 -18.59
N HIS A 462 25.46 2.11 -17.40
CA HIS A 462 24.50 1.66 -16.39
C HIS A 462 23.81 2.85 -15.72
N ILE A 463 22.53 2.70 -15.44
CA ILE A 463 21.73 3.74 -14.80
C ILE A 463 22.10 3.83 -13.33
N ILE A 464 22.73 4.94 -12.92
CA ILE A 464 23.09 5.23 -11.53
C ILE A 464 21.92 5.94 -10.83
N ALA A 465 21.28 6.87 -11.54
CA ALA A 465 20.17 7.64 -11.04
C ALA A 465 19.21 8.02 -12.16
N LYS A 466 17.93 8.22 -11.81
CA LYS A 466 16.89 8.62 -12.76
C LYS A 466 15.83 9.50 -12.12
N LYS A 467 15.25 10.40 -12.96
CA LYS A 467 14.13 11.27 -12.59
C LYS A 467 14.43 12.16 -11.37
N LEU A 468 15.68 12.55 -11.23
CA LEU A 468 16.16 13.47 -10.20
C LEU A 468 16.24 14.90 -10.73
N THR A 469 16.24 15.86 -9.82
CA THR A 469 16.62 17.25 -10.13
C THR A 469 18.15 17.33 -10.33
N TRP A 470 18.63 18.40 -10.93
CA TRP A 470 20.06 18.60 -11.11
C TRP A 470 20.83 18.69 -9.78
N GLN A 471 20.20 19.24 -8.72
CA GLN A 471 20.78 19.28 -7.38
C GLN A 471 20.99 17.86 -6.82
N GLN A 472 19.98 17.02 -6.95
CA GLN A 472 20.08 15.62 -6.52
C GLN A 472 21.09 14.82 -7.34
N ILE A 473 21.23 15.13 -8.64
CA ILE A 473 22.29 14.55 -9.49
C ILE A 473 23.67 14.97 -8.98
N ASP A 474 23.83 16.26 -8.61
CA ASP A 474 25.09 16.75 -8.03
C ASP A 474 25.45 16.01 -6.74
N ASP A 475 24.48 15.84 -5.83
CA ASP A 475 24.67 15.05 -4.60
C ASP A 475 25.11 13.61 -4.90
N VAL A 476 24.51 12.95 -5.91
CA VAL A 476 24.88 11.58 -6.32
C VAL A 476 26.31 11.56 -6.91
N LEU A 477 26.65 12.50 -7.78
CA LEU A 477 28.00 12.61 -8.36
C LEU A 477 29.05 12.82 -7.27
N GLU A 478 28.80 13.75 -6.32
CA GLU A 478 29.71 13.95 -5.20
C GLU A 478 29.94 12.67 -4.39
N MET A 479 28.88 11.92 -4.09
CA MET A 479 29.00 10.65 -3.37
C MET A 479 29.80 9.60 -4.16
N LYS A 480 29.70 9.58 -5.49
CA LYS A 480 30.40 8.62 -6.34
C LYS A 480 31.86 9.01 -6.56
N ILE A 481 32.15 10.28 -6.79
CA ILE A 481 33.49 10.80 -7.06
C ILE A 481 34.36 10.83 -5.78
N LYS A 482 33.78 11.26 -4.64
CA LYS A 482 34.49 11.35 -3.35
C LYS A 482 34.74 10.01 -2.66
N LYS A 483 34.04 8.92 -3.04
CA LYS A 483 34.35 7.56 -2.57
C LYS A 483 35.29 6.91 -3.59
N PRO A 484 36.60 6.67 -3.26
CA PRO A 484 37.42 5.80 -4.09
C PRO A 484 36.74 4.42 -4.12
N VAL A 485 36.69 3.82 -5.30
CA VAL A 485 36.22 2.44 -5.52
C VAL A 485 37.07 1.51 -4.63
N ASN A 486 36.67 1.29 -3.39
CA ASN A 486 37.17 0.18 -2.62
C ASN A 486 36.60 -1.09 -3.25
N ASN A 487 37.41 -1.76 -4.04
CA ASN A 487 37.21 -3.07 -4.60
C ASN A 487 36.52 -3.98 -3.57
N ILE A 488 35.25 -4.34 -3.83
CA ILE A 488 34.61 -5.49 -3.21
C ILE A 488 35.17 -6.73 -3.91
N ASN A 489 36.42 -7.05 -3.63
CA ASN A 489 36.98 -8.37 -3.78
C ASN A 489 37.44 -8.78 -2.38
N ASN A 490 36.52 -9.42 -1.64
CA ASN A 490 36.80 -10.43 -0.60
C ASN A 490 35.54 -10.63 0.27
N ALA A 491 34.62 -11.45 -0.22
CA ALA A 491 33.71 -12.18 0.62
C ALA A 491 33.51 -13.56 0.00
N GLY A 492 34.58 -14.30 -0.02
CA GLY A 492 34.58 -15.73 -0.26
C GLY A 492 35.45 -16.36 0.82
N LYS A 493 34.85 -16.69 1.94
CA LYS A 493 35.17 -17.84 2.79
C LYS A 493 34.08 -17.96 3.86
#